data_31ced9e63ef12fbf53d1b5fc9c5af765
#
_entry.id   31ced9e63ef12fbf53d1b5fc9c5af765
#
_cell.length_a   1.000
_cell.length_b   1.000
_cell.length_c   1.000
_cell.angle_alpha   90.00
_cell.angle_beta   90.00
_cell.angle_gamma   90.00
#
_symmetry.space_group_name_H-M   'P 1'
#
loop_
_entity.id
_entity.type
_entity.pdbx_description
1 polymer ?
#
loop_
_entity_poly.entity_id
_entity_poly.type
_entity_poly.pdbx_seq_one_letter_code
_entity_poly.pdbx_strand_id
1 'polypeptide(L)'
;MINKICFITTLFFSLSFSQDYLWPVKAKKEITAVFGEERPGRYHTGVDVRTFGETGYHLVAIDDGYIARIRTSSKGYGKTIYLQLHDGNTAVYAHLDHFTPE
;
A
#
# COMPACT_ATOMS: atom_id res chain seq x y z
N MET A 1 -0.09 -2.56 1.74
CA MET A 1 0.14 -3.97 1.35
C MET A 1 -0.73 -4.33 0.16
N ILE A 2 -0.20 -5.04 -0.79
CA ILE A 2 -0.92 -5.44 -1.97
C ILE A 2 -0.98 -6.97 -2.01
N ASN A 3 -2.18 -7.49 -2.20
CA ASN A 3 -2.37 -8.92 -2.32
C ASN A 3 -1.96 -9.39 -3.71
N LYS A 4 -1.07 -10.35 -3.76
CA LYS A 4 -0.51 -10.89 -4.99
C LYS A 4 -0.91 -12.33 -5.27
N ILE A 5 -1.80 -12.88 -4.49
CA ILE A 5 -2.08 -14.31 -4.57
C ILE A 5 -2.53 -14.75 -5.95
N CYS A 6 -3.50 -14.07 -6.52
CA CYS A 6 -4.01 -14.46 -7.83
C CYS A 6 -2.99 -14.27 -8.95
N PHE A 7 -1.98 -13.49 -8.72
CA PHE A 7 -0.94 -13.29 -9.71
C PHE A 7 -0.27 -14.60 -10.12
N ILE A 8 0.02 -15.45 -9.17
CA ILE A 8 0.71 -16.71 -9.44
C ILE A 8 -0.14 -17.64 -10.26
N THR A 9 -1.43 -17.74 -9.93
CA THR A 9 -2.34 -18.65 -10.60
C THR A 9 -2.63 -18.26 -12.04
N THR A 10 -2.45 -17.00 -12.36
CA THR A 10 -2.69 -16.52 -13.70
C THR A 10 -1.43 -16.48 -14.55
N LEU A 11 -0.38 -17.08 -14.07
CA LEU A 11 0.92 -16.93 -14.65
C LEU A 11 0.99 -17.20 -16.14
N PHE A 12 0.36 -18.27 -16.64
CA PHE A 12 0.43 -18.52 -18.05
C PHE A 12 -0.37 -17.55 -18.90
N PHE A 13 -1.35 -16.90 -18.31
CA PHE A 13 -2.15 -15.91 -19.04
C PHE A 13 -1.63 -14.52 -18.82
N SER A 14 -1.00 -14.30 -17.69
CA SER A 14 -0.63 -12.99 -17.26
C SER A 14 0.55 -12.39 -18.00
N LEU A 15 1.11 -13.13 -18.92
CA LEU A 15 2.21 -12.60 -19.73
C LEU A 15 1.83 -11.31 -20.44
N SER A 16 0.53 -11.12 -20.71
CA SER A 16 0.03 -9.93 -21.35
C SER A 16 -0.53 -8.91 -20.36
N PHE A 17 -0.51 -9.21 -19.06
CA PHE A 17 -1.07 -8.32 -18.05
C PHE A 17 0.00 -7.89 -17.09
N SER A 18 0.28 -6.62 -17.04
CA SER A 18 1.05 -6.01 -15.96
C SER A 18 0.10 -5.14 -15.16
N GLN A 19 0.27 -5.14 -13.84
CA GLN A 19 -0.47 -4.25 -12.97
C GLN A 19 0.22 -2.90 -12.98
N ASP A 20 -0.37 -1.95 -13.66
CA ASP A 20 0.18 -0.60 -13.77
C ASP A 20 -0.31 0.27 -12.63
N TYR A 21 0.04 -0.11 -11.41
CA TYR A 21 -0.29 0.69 -10.25
C TYR A 21 0.48 2.00 -10.24
N LEU A 22 -0.20 3.04 -9.82
CA LEU A 22 0.44 4.33 -9.63
C LEU A 22 1.31 4.31 -8.38
N TRP A 23 2.31 5.17 -8.35
CA TRP A 23 3.10 5.39 -7.14
C TRP A 23 2.22 6.09 -6.11
N PRO A 24 2.09 5.53 -4.89
CA PRO A 24 1.06 5.99 -3.96
C PRO A 24 1.35 7.30 -3.25
N VAL A 25 2.60 7.76 -3.23
CA VAL A 25 3.00 8.93 -2.44
C VAL A 25 3.48 10.04 -3.37
N LYS A 26 2.97 11.23 -3.18
CA LYS A 26 3.41 12.41 -3.93
C LYS A 26 4.78 12.90 -3.44
N ALA A 27 5.78 12.04 -3.57
CA ALA A 27 7.15 12.30 -3.20
C ALA A 27 8.06 11.58 -4.17
N LYS A 28 9.36 11.78 -4.03
CA LYS A 28 10.33 11.04 -4.83
C LYS A 28 10.16 9.54 -4.60
N LYS A 29 10.23 8.78 -5.67
CA LYS A 29 10.08 7.32 -5.61
C LYS A 29 11.29 6.68 -4.96
N GLU A 30 11.19 6.41 -3.68
CA GLU A 30 12.27 5.81 -2.92
C GLU A 30 11.71 4.92 -1.82
N ILE A 31 12.18 3.69 -1.78
CA ILE A 31 11.73 2.68 -0.82
C ILE A 31 12.82 2.53 0.26
N THR A 32 12.40 2.53 1.52
CA THR A 32 13.32 2.35 2.65
C THR A 32 13.25 0.96 3.24
N ALA A 33 12.18 0.22 3.01
CA ALA A 33 12.05 -1.16 3.48
C ALA A 33 11.16 -1.94 2.52
N VAL A 34 11.55 -3.17 2.25
CA VAL A 34 10.86 -4.03 1.30
C VAL A 34 10.00 -5.08 2.00
N PHE A 35 9.07 -5.64 1.25
CA PHE A 35 8.26 -6.76 1.72
C PHE A 35 9.16 -7.94 2.07
N GLY A 36 8.89 -8.55 3.22
CA GLY A 36 9.64 -9.72 3.67
C GLY A 36 10.94 -9.40 4.39
N GLU A 37 11.30 -8.14 4.54
CA GLU A 37 12.47 -7.75 5.31
C GLU A 37 12.37 -8.28 6.73
N GLU A 38 13.41 -8.95 7.20
CA GLU A 38 13.42 -9.55 8.52
C GLU A 38 13.42 -8.50 9.62
N ARG A 39 12.58 -8.71 10.62
CA ARG A 39 12.46 -7.85 11.80
C ARG A 39 12.35 -8.71 13.05
N PRO A 40 12.66 -8.18 14.24
CA PRO A 40 12.55 -8.96 15.47
C PRO A 40 11.16 -9.59 15.62
N GLY A 41 11.12 -10.92 15.58
CA GLY A 41 9.89 -11.70 15.76
C GLY A 41 8.89 -11.66 14.60
N ARG A 42 9.25 -11.07 13.46
CA ARG A 42 8.32 -10.98 12.33
C ARG A 42 9.04 -10.58 11.05
N TYR A 43 8.28 -10.55 9.97
CA TYR A 43 8.74 -10.02 8.69
C TYR A 43 7.92 -8.79 8.31
N HIS A 44 8.52 -7.90 7.55
CA HIS A 44 7.83 -6.73 7.04
C HIS A 44 6.77 -7.17 6.02
N THR A 45 5.53 -6.71 6.20
CA THR A 45 4.39 -7.15 5.39
C THR A 45 3.99 -6.17 4.31
N GLY A 46 4.83 -5.20 4.02
CA GLY A 46 4.58 -4.22 2.98
C GLY A 46 5.88 -3.61 2.48
N VAL A 47 5.79 -2.46 1.86
CA VAL A 47 6.95 -1.65 1.50
C VAL A 47 6.85 -0.31 2.20
N ASP A 48 7.97 0.21 2.64
CA ASP A 48 8.04 1.53 3.26
C ASP A 48 8.58 2.52 2.24
N VAL A 49 7.85 3.60 2.06
CA VAL A 49 8.22 4.66 1.14
C VAL A 49 8.85 5.81 1.93
N ARG A 50 9.94 6.31 1.43
CA ARG A 50 10.65 7.41 2.08
C ARG A 50 9.84 8.71 2.00
N THR A 51 9.70 9.37 3.13
CA THR A 51 9.10 10.71 3.20
C THR A 51 10.10 11.76 3.68
N PHE A 52 11.36 11.41 3.73
CA PHE A 52 12.46 12.33 4.05
C PHE A 52 12.31 13.02 5.41
N GLY A 53 11.75 12.27 6.39
CA GLY A 53 11.55 12.77 7.75
C GLY A 53 10.42 13.76 7.89
N GLU A 54 9.56 13.89 6.91
CA GLU A 54 8.46 14.84 6.91
C GLU A 54 7.10 14.15 6.85
N THR A 55 6.08 14.85 7.31
CA THR A 55 4.68 14.45 7.15
C THR A 55 4.01 15.38 6.14
N GLY A 56 2.78 15.05 5.78
CA GLY A 56 1.98 15.92 4.93
C GLY A 56 2.07 15.62 3.44
N TYR A 57 2.83 14.60 3.03
CA TYR A 57 2.79 14.18 1.64
C TYR A 57 1.42 13.61 1.30
N HIS A 58 0.89 14.05 0.18
CA HIS A 58 -0.40 13.53 -0.29
C HIS A 58 -0.24 12.10 -0.80
N LEU A 59 -1.22 11.28 -0.47
CA LEU A 59 -1.33 9.93 -1.00
C LEU A 59 -2.40 9.89 -2.06
N VAL A 60 -2.22 8.99 -3.00
CA VAL A 60 -3.21 8.76 -4.06
C VAL A 60 -3.55 7.29 -4.13
N ALA A 61 -4.73 6.98 -4.63
CA ALA A 61 -5.11 5.60 -4.93
C ALA A 61 -4.18 5.06 -6.00
N ILE A 62 -3.67 3.85 -5.80
CA ILE A 62 -2.76 3.24 -6.77
C ILE A 62 -3.49 2.76 -8.02
N ASP A 63 -4.81 2.61 -7.94
CA ASP A 63 -5.67 2.26 -9.06
C ASP A 63 -7.11 2.56 -8.69
N ASP A 64 -8.03 2.36 -9.62
CA ASP A 64 -9.45 2.55 -9.38
C ASP A 64 -9.97 1.58 -8.31
N GLY A 65 -10.87 2.09 -7.48
CA GLY A 65 -11.42 1.29 -6.42
C GLY A 65 -12.25 2.15 -5.48
N TYR A 66 -12.48 1.64 -4.29
CA TYR A 66 -13.22 2.36 -3.26
C TYR A 66 -12.62 2.11 -1.89
N ILE A 67 -12.82 3.05 -1.00
CA ILE A 67 -12.37 2.91 0.38
C ILE A 67 -13.32 1.94 1.09
N ALA A 68 -12.79 0.77 1.44
CA ALA A 68 -13.57 -0.27 2.10
C ALA A 68 -13.53 -0.13 3.62
N ARG A 69 -12.48 0.46 4.17
CA ARG A 69 -12.33 0.57 5.60
C ARG A 69 -11.37 1.69 5.98
N ILE A 70 -11.69 2.37 7.06
CA ILE A 70 -10.80 3.35 7.69
C ILE A 70 -10.64 2.95 9.15
N ARG A 71 -9.43 2.94 9.64
CA ARG A 71 -9.13 2.61 11.04
C ARG A 71 -8.20 3.64 11.65
N THR A 72 -8.34 3.77 12.95
CA THR A 72 -7.37 4.49 13.78
C THR A 72 -7.01 3.59 14.95
N SER A 73 -5.73 3.39 15.16
CA SER A 73 -5.24 2.55 16.24
C SER A 73 -4.05 3.23 16.90
N SER A 74 -3.92 3.06 18.20
CA SER A 74 -2.77 3.58 18.94
C SER A 74 -1.54 2.68 18.79
N LYS A 75 -1.70 1.52 18.16
CA LYS A 75 -0.63 0.54 17.96
C LYS A 75 -0.67 0.02 16.54
N GLY A 76 0.40 -0.60 16.11
CA GLY A 76 0.49 -1.24 14.81
C GLY A 76 0.43 -0.22 13.68
N TYR A 77 -0.56 -0.34 12.82
CA TYR A 77 -0.65 0.49 11.61
C TYR A 77 -1.07 1.95 11.85
N GLY A 78 -1.55 2.29 13.04
CA GLY A 78 -2.00 3.64 13.30
C GLY A 78 -3.22 4.02 12.49
N LYS A 79 -3.19 5.19 11.86
CA LYS A 79 -4.25 5.60 10.93
C LYS A 79 -4.06 4.88 9.61
N THR A 80 -5.09 4.19 9.16
CA THR A 80 -5.00 3.25 8.06
C THR A 80 -6.21 3.36 7.15
N ILE A 81 -5.98 3.25 5.84
CA ILE A 81 -7.04 3.15 4.85
C ILE A 81 -6.89 1.82 4.12
N TYR A 82 -7.98 1.12 3.93
CA TYR A 82 -8.07 -0.09 3.11
C TYR A 82 -8.82 0.27 1.83
N LEU A 83 -8.11 0.19 0.72
CA LEU A 83 -8.65 0.51 -0.59
C LEU A 83 -8.89 -0.81 -1.34
N GLN A 84 -10.15 -1.09 -1.64
CA GLN A 84 -10.50 -2.24 -2.46
C GLN A 84 -10.37 -1.85 -3.92
N LEU A 85 -9.47 -2.49 -4.62
CA LEU A 85 -9.20 -2.18 -6.02
C LEU A 85 -10.12 -2.95 -6.94
N HIS A 86 -10.33 -2.42 -8.11
CA HIS A 86 -11.23 -3.03 -9.11
C HIS A 86 -10.74 -4.40 -9.58
N ASP A 87 -9.46 -4.69 -9.44
CA ASP A 87 -8.88 -5.98 -9.84
C ASP A 87 -9.00 -7.06 -8.78
N GLY A 88 -9.66 -6.77 -7.65
CA GLY A 88 -9.83 -7.71 -6.56
C GLY A 88 -8.77 -7.63 -5.48
N ASN A 89 -7.71 -6.88 -5.69
CA ASN A 89 -6.68 -6.67 -4.69
C ASN A 89 -7.09 -5.61 -3.69
N THR A 90 -6.47 -5.66 -2.51
CA THR A 90 -6.66 -4.63 -1.48
C THR A 90 -5.33 -3.93 -1.23
N ALA A 91 -5.33 -2.63 -1.34
CA ALA A 91 -4.19 -1.81 -0.98
C ALA A 91 -4.41 -1.26 0.43
N VAL A 92 -3.39 -1.36 1.27
CA VAL A 92 -3.45 -0.87 2.64
C VAL A 92 -2.44 0.25 2.80
N TYR A 93 -2.93 1.40 3.23
CA TYR A 93 -2.11 2.58 3.48
C TYR A 93 -2.05 2.77 4.98
N ALA A 94 -0.86 2.62 5.54
CA ALA A 94 -0.67 2.64 6.98
C ALA A 94 0.19 3.83 7.41
N HIS A 95 0.18 4.11 8.70
CA HIS A 95 0.98 5.17 9.31
C HIS A 95 0.67 6.55 8.75
N LEU A 96 -0.60 6.78 8.49
CA LEU A 96 -1.05 8.08 7.97
C LEU A 96 -1.03 9.13 9.05
N ASP A 97 -0.71 10.37 8.66
CA ASP A 97 -0.70 11.48 9.59
C ASP A 97 -2.13 11.92 9.92
N HIS A 98 -2.92 12.14 8.89
CA HIS A 98 -4.32 12.47 9.05
C HIS A 98 -5.10 12.19 7.78
N PHE A 99 -6.41 12.11 7.91
CA PHE A 99 -7.30 11.94 6.76
C PHE A 99 -7.76 13.31 6.29
N THR A 100 -7.93 13.45 4.99
CA THR A 100 -8.54 14.65 4.44
C THR A 100 -10.08 14.54 4.53
N PRO A 101 -10.79 15.67 4.63
CA PRO A 101 -12.24 15.64 4.76
C PRO A 101 -12.99 15.19 3.50
N GLU A 102 -12.31 15.07 2.38
CA GLU A 102 -12.95 14.73 1.10
C GLU A 102 -12.69 13.31 0.70
#